data_5a8ab7477c6b809a9df5db8becefb2b8
#
_entry.id   5a8ab7477c6b809a9df5db8becefb2b8
#
_cell.length_a   1.000
_cell.length_b   1.000
_cell.length_c   1.000
_cell.angle_alpha   90.00
_cell.angle_beta   90.00
_cell.angle_gamma   90.00
#
_symmetry.space_group_name_H-M   'P 1'
#
loop_
_entity.id
_entity.type
_entity.pdbx_description
1 polymer ?
#
loop_
_entity_poly.entity_id
_entity_poly.type
_entity_poly.pdbx_seq_one_letter_code
_entity_poly.pdbx_strand_id
1 'polypeptide(L)'
;MIIKLAAAPGSGCGRVGILTSSGLAIPDGFIRKIPRDDHDGLAGQLTKRCPRGERYGTGMSNTKQILAMLKSKAAGDDEQFYSIALQVAAAEARRGHRTTAEELRSAVDLARSTKSRGAAVPIQFSQPRGELESLIDLREPKLKLKDVVLYEGLREKLEDLIRQQRKREWLREHGKTPNRCVLFIGPPGSGKTMSAEALAGELHLPLFVIRLESLITRFMGETAAKLRLVFDETLKRRGVYLFDEFDAIGGQRSAANDVAEMRRVLNSFLQFMEEPNATDSVLLGATNHPEILDRALLRRFDLVLQFYPPSEAQIRDLISKNLRPLKFPRLGWKKIIEAAHGLSQSEIVRAAEDAVKCAILDERDTLKTDDVLRYLNGRREMREAFSQTAK
;
A
#
# COMPACT_ATOMS: atom_id res chain seq x y z
N MET A 1 2.74 -25.77 3.38
CA MET A 1 3.27 -26.67 4.39
C MET A 1 3.51 -28.02 3.71
N ILE A 2 4.75 -28.29 3.31
CA ILE A 2 5.12 -29.51 2.55
C ILE A 2 5.59 -30.52 3.61
N ILE A 3 4.88 -31.62 3.73
CA ILE A 3 5.27 -32.75 4.60
C ILE A 3 6.13 -33.69 3.74
N LYS A 4 7.43 -33.79 4.04
CA LYS A 4 8.32 -34.81 3.48
C LYS A 4 8.42 -35.97 4.49
N LEU A 5 7.99 -37.15 4.07
CA LEU A 5 8.25 -38.41 4.78
C LEU A 5 9.63 -38.94 4.37
N ALA A 6 10.53 -39.04 5.32
CA ALA A 6 11.80 -39.73 5.11
C ALA A 6 11.79 -41.03 5.92
N ALA A 7 11.97 -42.15 5.23
CA ALA A 7 12.16 -43.46 5.85
C ALA A 7 13.66 -43.76 5.96
N ALA A 8 14.15 -44.10 7.15
CA ALA A 8 15.49 -44.58 7.36
C ALA A 8 15.49 -46.13 7.34
N PRO A 9 16.49 -46.81 6.74
CA PRO A 9 16.53 -48.25 6.66
C PRO A 9 17.19 -48.84 7.94
N GLY A 10 16.52 -49.81 8.54
CA GLY A 10 17.15 -50.77 9.48
C GLY A 10 16.71 -50.64 10.94
N SER A 11 15.57 -51.21 11.24
CA SER A 11 15.21 -51.94 12.49
C SER A 11 13.69 -51.89 12.66
N GLY A 12 13.06 -53.00 12.81
CA GLY A 12 11.62 -53.18 12.80
C GLY A 12 10.93 -52.55 14.02
N CYS A 13 10.55 -51.33 13.92
CA CYS A 13 9.41 -50.72 14.61
C CYS A 13 9.36 -49.25 14.15
N GLY A 14 8.44 -48.92 13.29
CA GLY A 14 8.36 -47.59 12.67
C GLY A 14 7.89 -46.51 13.67
N ARG A 15 8.79 -45.66 14.11
CA ARG A 15 8.44 -44.38 14.76
C ARG A 15 8.45 -43.29 13.69
N VAL A 16 7.34 -42.62 13.54
CA VAL A 16 7.21 -41.42 12.68
C VAL A 16 7.39 -40.20 13.55
N GLY A 17 8.47 -39.47 13.36
CA GLY A 17 8.69 -38.17 14.00
C GLY A 17 8.23 -37.02 13.11
N ILE A 18 7.48 -36.08 13.64
CA ILE A 18 7.09 -34.84 12.96
C ILE A 18 8.03 -33.74 13.43
N LEU A 19 8.82 -33.19 12.52
CA LEU A 19 9.67 -32.00 12.79
C LEU A 19 8.96 -30.75 12.27
N THR A 20 8.78 -29.78 13.16
CA THR A 20 8.35 -28.43 12.77
C THR A 20 9.58 -27.54 12.55
N SER A 21 9.47 -26.56 11.68
CA SER A 21 10.55 -25.65 11.26
C SER A 21 11.13 -24.75 12.37
N SER A 22 10.70 -24.93 13.63
CA SER A 22 11.13 -24.11 14.78
C SER A 22 11.83 -24.89 15.89
N GLY A 23 12.20 -26.18 15.68
CA GLY A 23 13.12 -26.88 16.58
C GLY A 23 12.62 -27.16 17.99
N LEU A 24 11.33 -27.08 18.31
CA LEU A 24 10.75 -27.39 19.61
C LEU A 24 10.22 -28.84 19.63
N ALA A 25 10.78 -29.67 20.52
CA ALA A 25 10.31 -31.02 20.75
C ALA A 25 9.02 -31.02 21.59
N ILE A 26 8.03 -31.80 21.15
CA ILE A 26 6.78 -32.00 21.90
C ILE A 26 6.95 -33.20 22.83
N PRO A 27 6.53 -33.12 24.12
CA PRO A 27 6.67 -34.23 25.09
C PRO A 27 5.79 -35.44 24.76
N ASP A 28 6.33 -36.64 25.05
CA ASP A 28 5.75 -37.96 24.84
C ASP A 28 4.46 -38.21 25.65
N GLY A 29 3.34 -37.71 25.25
CA GLY A 29 2.08 -37.94 25.95
C GLY A 29 0.81 -37.96 25.12
N PHE A 30 0.90 -37.62 23.85
CA PHE A 30 -0.31 -37.31 23.05
C PHE A 30 -0.52 -38.21 21.80
N ILE A 31 0.01 -39.41 21.75
CA ILE A 31 -0.20 -40.32 20.61
C ILE A 31 -1.08 -41.49 21.04
N ARG A 32 -2.37 -41.42 20.75
CA ARG A 32 -3.25 -42.60 20.80
C ARG A 32 -3.00 -43.46 19.56
N LYS A 33 -2.79 -44.77 19.78
CA LYS A 33 -2.63 -45.83 18.80
C LYS A 33 -3.90 -45.91 17.90
N ILE A 34 -3.67 -45.92 16.61
CA ILE A 34 -4.68 -46.26 15.59
C ILE A 34 -4.50 -47.75 15.26
N PRO A 35 -5.52 -48.61 15.35
CA PRO A 35 -5.45 -49.98 14.91
C PRO A 35 -5.46 -50.09 13.37
N ARG A 36 -4.66 -50.95 12.83
CA ARG A 36 -4.73 -51.43 11.47
C ARG A 36 -5.75 -52.55 11.40
N ASP A 37 -6.68 -52.48 10.48
CA ASP A 37 -7.43 -53.65 10.02
C ASP A 37 -7.32 -53.79 8.51
N ASP A 38 -7.16 -55.07 8.18
CA ASP A 38 -6.70 -55.60 6.90
C ASP A 38 -7.74 -55.54 5.78
N HIS A 39 -7.21 -55.58 4.56
CA HIS A 39 -7.95 -55.89 3.35
C HIS A 39 -8.34 -57.39 3.32
N ASP A 40 -9.54 -57.72 2.92
CA ASP A 40 -9.90 -58.54 1.80
C ASP A 40 -11.37 -59.04 1.87
N GLY A 41 -12.08 -58.91 0.75
CA GLY A 41 -12.88 -59.99 0.21
C GLY A 41 -14.36 -60.05 0.54
N LEU A 42 -15.09 -60.10 -0.57
CA LEU A 42 -16.34 -60.81 -0.81
C LEU A 42 -17.64 -60.01 -0.84
N ALA A 43 -18.09 -59.89 -2.07
CA ALA A 43 -19.47 -59.70 -2.49
C ALA A 43 -20.38 -60.84 -2.01
N GLY A 44 -21.56 -60.50 -1.48
CA GLY A 44 -22.57 -61.50 -1.13
C GLY A 44 -23.88 -60.87 -0.70
N GLN A 45 -24.87 -61.01 -1.55
CA GLN A 45 -26.30 -60.69 -1.34
C GLN A 45 -26.83 -61.19 0.00
N LEU A 46 -27.63 -60.40 0.68
CA LEU A 46 -28.80 -60.96 1.38
C LEU A 46 -29.82 -59.82 1.71
N THR A 47 -30.91 -59.92 0.99
CA THR A 47 -32.22 -59.31 1.33
C THR A 47 -32.74 -59.86 2.65
N LYS A 48 -33.09 -58.94 3.60
CA LYS A 48 -34.13 -59.24 4.58
C LYS A 48 -34.87 -57.98 4.99
N ARG A 49 -36.21 -58.18 5.06
CA ARG A 49 -37.28 -57.25 5.31
C ARG A 49 -37.23 -56.56 6.70
N CYS A 50 -37.82 -55.38 6.73
CA CYS A 50 -38.14 -54.55 7.89
C CYS A 50 -38.82 -55.23 9.06
N PRO A 51 -38.79 -54.62 10.28
CA PRO A 51 -39.99 -53.88 10.71
C PRO A 51 -39.69 -52.48 11.31
N ARG A 52 -40.62 -51.61 10.93
CA ARG A 52 -41.12 -50.38 11.58
C ARG A 52 -40.31 -49.65 12.63
N GLY A 53 -39.95 -48.43 12.25
CA GLY A 53 -40.20 -47.24 13.09
C GLY A 53 -39.09 -46.78 13.97
N GLU A 54 -38.01 -46.24 13.37
CA GLU A 54 -37.28 -45.14 14.04
C GLU A 54 -36.67 -44.23 12.95
N ARG A 55 -36.99 -42.93 13.04
CA ARG A 55 -36.56 -41.91 12.13
C ARG A 55 -35.08 -41.61 12.39
N TYR A 56 -34.18 -42.25 11.70
CA TYR A 56 -32.79 -41.79 11.57
C TYR A 56 -32.66 -40.98 10.27
N GLY A 57 -32.90 -39.72 10.40
CA GLY A 57 -32.65 -38.78 9.30
C GLY A 57 -32.21 -37.48 9.86
N THR A 58 -30.88 -37.23 9.96
CA THR A 58 -30.35 -35.86 9.92
C THR A 58 -28.81 -35.79 10.11
N GLY A 59 -28.07 -36.89 10.24
CA GLY A 59 -26.63 -36.84 10.44
C GLY A 59 -25.77 -36.47 9.17
N MET A 60 -26.33 -36.71 7.97
CA MET A 60 -25.52 -36.55 6.72
C MET A 60 -25.52 -35.12 6.16
N SER A 61 -26.45 -34.26 6.57
CA SER A 61 -26.54 -32.87 6.08
C SER A 61 -25.43 -31.99 6.68
N ASN A 62 -25.10 -32.14 7.95
CA ASN A 62 -24.12 -31.33 8.65
C ASN A 62 -22.66 -31.61 8.17
N THR A 63 -22.31 -32.87 7.89
CA THR A 63 -20.97 -33.24 7.44
C THR A 63 -20.64 -32.63 6.07
N LYS A 64 -21.60 -32.61 5.14
CA LYS A 64 -21.43 -31.99 3.82
C LYS A 64 -21.26 -30.47 3.92
N GLN A 65 -22.00 -29.82 4.80
CA GLN A 65 -21.89 -28.38 5.03
C GLN A 65 -20.55 -28.00 5.71
N ILE A 66 -20.10 -28.80 6.68
CA ILE A 66 -18.79 -28.62 7.31
C ILE A 66 -17.66 -28.81 6.26
N LEU A 67 -17.78 -29.81 5.40
CA LEU A 67 -16.79 -30.03 4.33
C LEU A 67 -16.77 -28.86 3.33
N ALA A 68 -17.94 -28.31 2.98
CA ALA A 68 -18.04 -27.15 2.10
C ALA A 68 -17.44 -25.89 2.77
N MET A 69 -17.67 -25.68 4.07
CA MET A 69 -17.04 -24.60 4.85
C MET A 69 -15.51 -24.73 4.86
N LEU A 70 -14.97 -25.93 5.08
CA LEU A 70 -13.53 -26.15 5.07
C LEU A 70 -12.93 -25.93 3.68
N LYS A 71 -13.62 -26.33 2.62
CA LYS A 71 -13.19 -26.11 1.23
C LYS A 71 -13.19 -24.65 0.85
N SER A 72 -14.27 -23.88 1.18
CA SER A 72 -14.32 -22.44 0.92
C SER A 72 -13.24 -21.68 1.71
N LYS A 73 -12.97 -22.08 2.96
CA LYS A 73 -11.89 -21.50 3.75
C LYS A 73 -10.50 -21.80 3.17
N ALA A 74 -10.27 -23.02 2.69
CA ALA A 74 -9.03 -23.41 2.03
C ALA A 74 -8.83 -22.71 0.67
N ALA A 75 -9.92 -22.39 -0.03
CA ALA A 75 -9.91 -21.62 -1.28
C ALA A 75 -9.78 -20.10 -1.07
N GLY A 76 -9.82 -19.62 0.20
CA GLY A 76 -9.77 -18.20 0.51
C GLY A 76 -11.07 -17.44 0.29
N ASP A 77 -12.17 -18.14 -0.03
CA ASP A 77 -13.48 -17.55 -0.23
C ASP A 77 -14.23 -17.43 1.11
N ASP A 78 -13.94 -16.35 1.83
CA ASP A 78 -14.52 -16.07 3.13
C ASP A 78 -16.01 -15.68 3.05
N GLU A 79 -16.47 -15.09 1.93
CA GLU A 79 -17.89 -14.77 1.78
C GLU A 79 -18.72 -16.03 1.65
N GLN A 80 -18.26 -17.00 0.87
CA GLN A 80 -18.91 -18.30 0.75
C GLN A 80 -18.84 -19.08 2.07
N PHE A 81 -17.72 -19.00 2.81
CA PHE A 81 -17.60 -19.57 4.15
C PHE A 81 -18.64 -19.01 5.12
N TYR A 82 -18.80 -17.68 5.21
CA TYR A 82 -19.79 -17.05 6.09
C TYR A 82 -21.23 -17.33 5.66
N SER A 83 -21.49 -17.40 4.36
CA SER A 83 -22.81 -17.76 3.83
C SER A 83 -23.23 -19.18 4.26
N ILE A 84 -22.31 -20.15 4.14
CA ILE A 84 -22.58 -21.53 4.57
C ILE A 84 -22.74 -21.60 6.08
N ALA A 85 -21.94 -20.88 6.87
CA ALA A 85 -22.05 -20.82 8.32
C ALA A 85 -23.42 -20.30 8.79
N LEU A 86 -23.94 -19.24 8.14
CA LEU A 86 -25.27 -18.70 8.41
C LEU A 86 -26.38 -19.68 8.00
N GLN A 87 -26.21 -20.45 6.92
CA GLN A 87 -27.14 -21.52 6.54
C GLN A 87 -27.18 -22.64 7.59
N VAL A 88 -26.01 -23.01 8.16
CA VAL A 88 -25.94 -23.97 9.26
C VAL A 88 -26.67 -23.43 10.50
N ALA A 89 -26.43 -22.17 10.88
CA ALA A 89 -27.12 -21.53 12.01
C ALA A 89 -28.61 -21.50 11.81
N ALA A 90 -29.09 -21.20 10.60
CA ALA A 90 -30.52 -21.24 10.27
C ALA A 90 -31.11 -22.65 10.31
N ALA A 91 -30.34 -23.68 9.95
CA ALA A 91 -30.75 -25.07 10.03
C ALA A 91 -30.88 -25.55 11.51
N GLU A 92 -29.94 -25.17 12.37
CA GLU A 92 -29.96 -25.48 13.80
C GLU A 92 -31.10 -24.75 14.52
N ALA A 93 -31.42 -23.50 14.17
CA ALA A 93 -32.57 -22.78 14.69
C ALA A 93 -33.89 -23.50 14.35
N ARG A 94 -34.01 -24.03 13.13
CA ARG A 94 -35.20 -24.81 12.71
C ARG A 94 -35.33 -26.17 13.43
N ARG A 95 -34.25 -26.71 13.95
CA ARG A 95 -34.20 -27.93 14.75
C ARG A 95 -34.53 -27.70 16.24
N GLY A 96 -34.69 -26.45 16.64
CA GLY A 96 -34.95 -26.06 18.00
C GLY A 96 -33.73 -25.73 18.86
N HIS A 97 -32.52 -25.83 18.30
CA HIS A 97 -31.28 -25.51 18.99
C HIS A 97 -30.97 -23.99 18.90
N ARG A 98 -31.83 -23.18 19.55
CA ARG A 98 -31.74 -21.71 19.46
C ARG A 98 -30.43 -21.14 19.99
N THR A 99 -29.91 -21.67 21.10
CA THR A 99 -28.63 -21.22 21.70
C THR A 99 -27.44 -21.42 20.76
N THR A 100 -27.31 -22.61 20.17
CA THR A 100 -26.25 -22.92 19.22
C THR A 100 -26.36 -22.08 17.93
N ALA A 101 -27.60 -21.79 17.48
CA ALA A 101 -27.84 -20.95 16.33
C ALA A 101 -27.42 -19.47 16.57
N GLU A 102 -27.68 -18.96 17.78
CA GLU A 102 -27.27 -17.61 18.20
C GLU A 102 -25.76 -17.51 18.40
N GLU A 103 -25.13 -18.54 18.99
CA GLU A 103 -23.68 -18.62 19.12
C GLU A 103 -22.98 -18.64 17.76
N LEU A 104 -23.47 -19.40 16.78
CA LEU A 104 -22.94 -19.42 15.42
C LEU A 104 -23.10 -18.07 14.71
N ARG A 105 -24.24 -17.39 14.88
CA ARG A 105 -24.44 -16.05 14.31
C ARG A 105 -23.51 -15.03 14.93
N SER A 106 -23.42 -14.99 16.25
CA SER A 106 -22.52 -14.06 16.97
C SER A 106 -21.06 -14.31 16.62
N ALA A 107 -20.64 -15.57 16.44
CA ALA A 107 -19.30 -15.93 16.00
C ALA A 107 -19.00 -15.45 14.57
N VAL A 108 -19.96 -15.56 13.64
CA VAL A 108 -19.84 -15.03 12.27
C VAL A 108 -19.78 -13.52 12.28
N ASP A 109 -20.64 -12.85 13.07
CA ASP A 109 -20.64 -11.38 13.16
C ASP A 109 -19.36 -10.85 13.82
N LEU A 110 -18.86 -11.54 14.84
CA LEU A 110 -17.57 -11.25 15.46
C LEU A 110 -16.41 -11.44 14.46
N ALA A 111 -16.40 -12.53 13.70
CA ALA A 111 -15.38 -12.80 12.69
C ALA A 111 -15.42 -11.77 11.54
N ARG A 112 -16.60 -11.31 11.13
CA ARG A 112 -16.77 -10.21 10.17
C ARG A 112 -16.27 -8.87 10.74
N SER A 113 -16.62 -8.56 11.99
CA SER A 113 -16.20 -7.31 12.65
C SER A 113 -14.72 -7.30 13.00
N THR A 114 -14.12 -8.43 13.32
CA THR A 114 -12.70 -8.59 13.60
C THR A 114 -11.89 -8.43 12.31
N LYS A 115 -12.43 -8.89 11.17
CA LYS A 115 -11.83 -8.69 9.85
C LYS A 115 -11.86 -7.22 9.40
N SER A 116 -12.84 -6.44 9.86
CA SER A 116 -12.88 -4.99 9.65
C SER A 116 -11.95 -4.21 10.58
N ARG A 117 -11.46 -4.83 11.67
CA ARG A 117 -10.56 -4.22 12.66
C ARG A 117 -9.12 -4.75 12.67
N GLY A 118 -8.85 -5.91 12.08
CA GLY A 118 -7.56 -6.55 12.16
C GLY A 118 -7.00 -6.94 10.80
N ALA A 119 -5.85 -6.38 10.45
CA ALA A 119 -5.07 -6.58 9.24
C ALA A 119 -5.90 -6.29 7.97
N ALA A 120 -5.68 -5.11 7.39
CA ALA A 120 -5.98 -4.90 5.98
C ALA A 120 -5.38 -6.09 5.21
N VAL A 121 -6.21 -7.02 4.77
CA VAL A 121 -5.84 -7.91 3.67
C VAL A 121 -5.39 -6.94 2.59
N PRO A 122 -4.18 -7.08 2.02
CA PRO A 122 -3.81 -6.26 0.90
C PRO A 122 -4.92 -6.47 -0.12
N ILE A 123 -5.74 -5.46 -0.33
CA ILE A 123 -6.65 -5.44 -1.47
C ILE A 123 -5.67 -5.48 -2.63
N GLN A 124 -5.56 -6.62 -3.30
CA GLN A 124 -4.79 -6.69 -4.54
C GLN A 124 -5.49 -5.74 -5.49
N PHE A 125 -4.99 -4.51 -5.53
CA PHE A 125 -5.45 -3.52 -6.47
C PHE A 125 -5.18 -4.11 -7.86
N SER A 126 -6.25 -4.46 -8.59
CA SER A 126 -6.09 -4.95 -9.94
C SER A 126 -5.36 -3.89 -10.75
N GLN A 127 -4.25 -4.27 -11.37
CA GLN A 127 -3.47 -3.34 -12.20
C GLN A 127 -4.33 -2.80 -13.33
N PRO A 128 -4.11 -1.55 -13.76
CA PRO A 128 -4.68 -1.02 -14.99
C PRO A 128 -4.38 -1.99 -16.14
N ARG A 129 -5.32 -2.17 -17.06
CA ARG A 129 -5.16 -3.08 -18.19
C ARG A 129 -5.13 -2.31 -19.50
N GLY A 130 -4.47 -2.87 -20.52
CA GLY A 130 -4.39 -2.28 -21.84
C GLY A 130 -3.51 -1.02 -21.89
N GLU A 131 -3.96 0.01 -22.59
CA GLU A 131 -3.20 1.24 -22.80
C GLU A 131 -2.89 1.98 -21.50
N LEU A 132 -3.77 1.89 -20.49
CA LEU A 132 -3.57 2.47 -19.15
C LEU A 132 -2.37 1.87 -18.39
N GLU A 133 -1.98 0.64 -18.66
CA GLU A 133 -0.83 -0.02 -18.01
C GLU A 133 0.49 0.71 -18.33
N SER A 134 0.60 1.27 -19.53
CA SER A 134 1.76 2.07 -19.94
C SER A 134 1.78 3.48 -19.34
N LEU A 135 0.59 4.02 -18.98
CA LEU A 135 0.39 5.39 -18.54
C LEU A 135 0.42 5.55 -17.02
N ILE A 136 0.06 4.51 -16.28
CA ILE A 136 -0.16 4.57 -14.83
C ILE A 136 0.66 3.49 -14.14
N ASP A 137 1.49 3.91 -13.19
CA ASP A 137 2.19 3.03 -12.26
C ASP A 137 1.39 2.95 -10.95
N LEU A 138 0.83 1.77 -10.67
CA LEU A 138 0.07 1.53 -9.45
C LEU A 138 1.02 1.14 -8.32
N ARG A 139 1.04 1.94 -7.27
CA ARG A 139 1.84 1.68 -6.06
C ARG A 139 0.95 1.46 -4.85
N GLU A 140 1.29 0.45 -4.09
CA GLU A 140 0.71 0.24 -2.77
C GLU A 140 1.46 1.13 -1.76
N PRO A 141 0.78 2.10 -1.12
CA PRO A 141 1.45 3.05 -0.24
C PRO A 141 1.91 2.36 1.04
N LYS A 142 3.21 2.46 1.35
CA LYS A 142 3.83 1.91 2.56
C LYS A 142 4.10 2.99 3.61
N LEU A 143 4.23 4.23 3.18
CA LEU A 143 4.54 5.37 4.03
C LEU A 143 3.28 5.96 4.67
N LYS A 144 3.46 6.54 5.85
CA LYS A 144 2.48 7.35 6.55
C LYS A 144 3.04 8.75 6.81
N LEU A 145 2.19 9.71 7.15
CA LEU A 145 2.60 11.09 7.39
C LEU A 145 3.66 11.24 8.50
N LYS A 146 3.67 10.34 9.48
CA LYS A 146 4.68 10.27 10.54
C LYS A 146 6.09 9.91 10.04
N ASP A 147 6.18 9.23 8.90
CA ASP A 147 7.44 8.76 8.33
C ASP A 147 8.13 9.86 7.53
N VAL A 148 7.37 10.87 7.08
CA VAL A 148 7.88 12.00 6.30
C VAL A 148 8.25 13.16 7.25
N VAL A 149 9.39 13.80 6.98
CA VAL A 149 9.82 14.97 7.72
C VAL A 149 9.33 16.23 7.00
N LEU A 150 8.36 16.90 7.60
CA LEU A 150 7.70 18.09 7.05
C LEU A 150 7.81 19.24 8.06
N TYR A 151 7.78 20.50 7.58
CA TYR A 151 7.58 21.62 8.49
C TYR A 151 6.12 21.67 8.98
N GLU A 152 5.89 22.24 10.15
CA GLU A 152 4.60 22.13 10.84
C GLU A 152 3.43 22.63 10.01
N GLY A 153 3.52 23.82 9.42
CA GLY A 153 2.44 24.38 8.61
C GLY A 153 2.10 23.57 7.33
N LEU A 154 3.04 22.76 6.79
CA LEU A 154 2.75 21.83 5.70
C LEU A 154 2.06 20.57 6.22
N ARG A 155 2.52 20.08 7.36
CA ARG A 155 1.91 18.95 8.07
C ARG A 155 0.45 19.22 8.39
N GLU A 156 0.15 20.36 9.02
CA GLU A 156 -1.22 20.79 9.37
C GLU A 156 -2.15 20.81 8.15
N LYS A 157 -1.68 21.37 7.04
CA LYS A 157 -2.46 21.42 5.79
C LYS A 157 -2.73 20.04 5.21
N LEU A 158 -1.77 19.12 5.26
CA LEU A 158 -1.97 17.74 4.81
C LEU A 158 -2.90 16.97 5.76
N GLU A 159 -2.80 17.17 7.06
CA GLU A 159 -3.71 16.60 8.05
C GLU A 159 -5.14 17.10 7.87
N ASP A 160 -5.31 18.40 7.56
CA ASP A 160 -6.62 18.96 7.24
C ASP A 160 -7.21 18.36 5.98
N LEU A 161 -6.42 18.20 4.91
CA LEU A 161 -6.84 17.50 3.68
C LEU A 161 -7.28 16.06 3.98
N ILE A 162 -6.50 15.33 4.77
CA ILE A 162 -6.83 13.97 5.19
C ILE A 162 -8.15 13.95 5.97
N ARG A 163 -8.33 14.90 6.90
CA ARG A 163 -9.56 15.04 7.68
C ARG A 163 -10.77 15.32 6.79
N GLN A 164 -10.66 16.19 5.80
CA GLN A 164 -11.73 16.49 4.83
C GLN A 164 -12.09 15.25 4.02
N GLN A 165 -11.10 14.53 3.50
CA GLN A 165 -11.29 13.32 2.70
C GLN A 165 -11.91 12.16 3.51
N ARG A 166 -11.57 12.05 4.80
CA ARG A 166 -12.19 11.06 5.72
C ARG A 166 -13.64 11.42 6.06
N LYS A 167 -13.97 12.71 6.15
CA LYS A 167 -15.31 13.22 6.46
C LYS A 167 -16.07 13.72 5.24
N ARG A 168 -15.75 13.25 4.03
CA ARG A 168 -16.31 13.74 2.76
C ARG A 168 -17.84 13.64 2.69
N GLU A 169 -18.44 12.56 3.22
CA GLU A 169 -19.87 12.36 3.23
C GLU A 169 -20.57 13.40 4.10
N TRP A 170 -20.05 13.63 5.31
CA TRP A 170 -20.55 14.67 6.20
C TRP A 170 -20.43 16.09 5.61
N LEU A 171 -19.34 16.38 4.89
CA LEU A 171 -19.19 17.66 4.16
C LEU A 171 -20.29 17.81 3.09
N ARG A 172 -20.59 16.76 2.35
CA ARG A 172 -21.63 16.77 1.31
C ARG A 172 -23.05 16.97 1.91
N GLU A 173 -23.36 16.37 3.03
CA GLU A 173 -24.59 16.60 3.75
C GLU A 173 -24.79 18.08 4.10
N HIS A 174 -23.68 18.81 4.29
CA HIS A 174 -23.67 20.25 4.57
C HIS A 174 -23.46 21.13 3.32
N GLY A 175 -23.62 20.56 2.12
CA GLY A 175 -23.49 21.27 0.86
C GLY A 175 -22.04 21.70 0.51
N LYS A 176 -21.03 21.01 1.09
CA LYS A 176 -19.60 21.25 0.83
C LYS A 176 -18.94 20.06 0.19
N THR A 177 -17.91 20.32 -0.62
CA THR A 177 -17.08 19.30 -1.23
C THR A 177 -15.69 19.28 -0.57
N PRO A 178 -15.07 18.10 -0.35
CA PRO A 178 -13.70 18.06 0.14
C PRO A 178 -12.73 18.55 -0.94
N ASN A 179 -11.62 19.15 -0.52
CA ASN A 179 -10.53 19.48 -1.43
C ASN A 179 -10.01 18.21 -2.10
N ARG A 180 -9.84 18.24 -3.42
CA ARG A 180 -9.41 17.08 -4.21
C ARG A 180 -8.25 17.37 -5.17
N CYS A 181 -8.09 18.61 -5.60
CA CYS A 181 -7.05 19.02 -6.52
C CYS A 181 -5.97 19.79 -5.75
N VAL A 182 -4.79 19.19 -5.61
CA VAL A 182 -3.69 19.74 -4.81
C VAL A 182 -2.42 19.85 -5.64
N LEU A 183 -1.74 20.98 -5.53
CA LEU A 183 -0.46 21.22 -6.20
C LEU A 183 0.68 21.27 -5.17
N PHE A 184 1.69 20.43 -5.38
CA PHE A 184 2.94 20.42 -4.62
C PHE A 184 4.00 21.19 -5.38
N ILE A 185 4.51 22.26 -4.80
CA ILE A 185 5.56 23.09 -5.39
C ILE A 185 6.81 23.08 -4.49
N GLY A 186 7.99 23.02 -5.10
CA GLY A 186 9.24 23.13 -4.35
C GLY A 186 10.42 22.49 -5.06
N PRO A 187 11.63 22.65 -4.55
CA PRO A 187 12.84 22.17 -5.20
C PRO A 187 12.87 20.64 -5.31
N PRO A 188 13.69 20.08 -6.24
CA PRO A 188 13.86 18.65 -6.34
C PRO A 188 14.41 18.06 -5.03
N GLY A 189 13.97 16.84 -4.69
CA GLY A 189 14.37 16.17 -3.46
C GLY A 189 13.81 16.75 -2.17
N SER A 190 12.78 17.59 -2.22
CA SER A 190 12.11 18.16 -1.03
C SER A 190 11.02 17.27 -0.41
N GLY A 191 10.78 16.06 -0.96
CA GLY A 191 9.85 15.09 -0.39
C GLY A 191 8.42 15.14 -0.96
N LYS A 192 8.17 15.80 -2.11
CA LYS A 192 6.83 15.89 -2.73
C LYS A 192 6.23 14.52 -3.02
N THR A 193 6.93 13.67 -3.75
CA THR A 193 6.47 12.32 -4.10
C THR A 193 6.28 11.43 -2.86
N MET A 194 7.17 11.53 -1.86
CA MET A 194 7.01 10.83 -0.58
C MET A 194 5.76 11.30 0.18
N SER A 195 5.45 12.59 0.12
CA SER A 195 4.26 13.17 0.77
C SER A 195 2.97 12.69 0.08
N ALA A 196 2.99 12.53 -1.25
CA ALA A 196 1.88 11.95 -2.00
C ALA A 196 1.65 10.47 -1.60
N GLU A 197 2.72 9.69 -1.47
CA GLU A 197 2.63 8.31 -0.98
C GLU A 197 2.11 8.25 0.46
N ALA A 198 2.61 9.11 1.35
CA ALA A 198 2.15 9.18 2.73
C ALA A 198 0.67 9.59 2.83
N LEU A 199 0.21 10.53 1.99
CA LEU A 199 -1.20 10.92 1.90
C LEU A 199 -2.06 9.72 1.48
N ALA A 200 -1.65 8.97 0.46
CA ALA A 200 -2.34 7.77 0.02
C ALA A 200 -2.39 6.71 1.14
N GLY A 201 -1.29 6.51 1.87
CA GLY A 201 -1.20 5.60 3.02
C GLY A 201 -2.10 6.00 4.19
N GLU A 202 -2.23 7.30 4.49
CA GLU A 202 -3.15 7.79 5.53
C GLU A 202 -4.62 7.66 5.13
N LEU A 203 -4.92 7.81 3.85
CA LEU A 203 -6.28 7.65 3.31
C LEU A 203 -6.63 6.17 3.04
N HIS A 204 -5.68 5.24 3.14
CA HIS A 204 -5.82 3.83 2.78
C HIS A 204 -6.31 3.65 1.32
N LEU A 205 -5.78 4.47 0.43
CA LEU A 205 -6.07 4.49 -0.99
C LEU A 205 -4.85 4.05 -1.80
N PRO A 206 -5.05 3.45 -2.99
CA PRO A 206 -3.95 3.20 -3.91
C PRO A 206 -3.34 4.51 -4.40
N LEU A 207 -2.04 4.50 -4.66
CA LEU A 207 -1.33 5.59 -5.32
C LEU A 207 -1.14 5.24 -6.80
N PHE A 208 -1.71 6.05 -7.68
CA PHE A 208 -1.54 5.98 -9.13
C PHE A 208 -0.56 7.06 -9.55
N VAL A 209 0.65 6.68 -9.92
CA VAL A 209 1.66 7.62 -10.44
C VAL A 209 1.54 7.68 -11.96
N ILE A 210 1.26 8.85 -12.48
CA ILE A 210 1.07 9.07 -13.91
C ILE A 210 2.42 9.31 -14.57
N ARG A 211 2.72 8.51 -15.60
CA ARG A 211 3.95 8.62 -16.40
C ARG A 211 3.76 9.67 -17.48
N LEU A 212 4.14 10.91 -17.17
CA LEU A 212 3.96 12.03 -18.11
C LEU A 212 4.78 11.86 -19.39
N GLU A 213 5.93 11.21 -19.34
CA GLU A 213 6.74 10.83 -20.49
C GLU A 213 6.00 9.90 -21.47
N SER A 214 5.10 9.06 -20.98
CA SER A 214 4.28 8.16 -21.80
C SER A 214 3.01 8.84 -22.33
N LEU A 215 2.56 9.89 -21.65
CA LEU A 215 1.44 10.73 -22.09
C LEU A 215 1.80 11.63 -23.27
N ILE A 216 2.98 12.25 -23.20
CA ILE A 216 3.43 13.23 -24.20
C ILE A 216 3.98 12.48 -25.41
N THR A 217 3.21 12.50 -26.51
CA THR A 217 3.61 11.91 -27.80
C THR A 217 3.83 12.99 -28.84
N ARG A 218 4.56 12.63 -29.91
CA ARG A 218 4.80 13.54 -31.04
C ARG A 218 3.58 13.69 -31.95
N PHE A 219 2.53 12.88 -31.77
CA PHE A 219 1.36 12.88 -32.64
C PHE A 219 0.25 13.77 -32.06
N MET A 220 -0.21 14.69 -32.87
CA MET A 220 -1.31 15.61 -32.53
C MET A 220 -2.57 14.83 -32.10
N GLY A 221 -3.12 15.18 -30.94
CA GLY A 221 -4.37 14.61 -30.42
C GLY A 221 -4.23 13.34 -29.57
N GLU A 222 -3.16 12.57 -29.69
CA GLU A 222 -2.96 11.38 -28.85
C GLU A 222 -2.77 11.72 -27.37
N THR A 223 -2.02 12.78 -27.08
CA THR A 223 -1.78 13.23 -25.69
C THR A 223 -3.08 13.56 -24.96
N ALA A 224 -4.00 14.27 -25.62
CA ALA A 224 -5.31 14.60 -25.04
C ALA A 224 -6.18 13.35 -24.85
N ALA A 225 -6.15 12.40 -25.79
CA ALA A 225 -6.88 11.14 -25.68
C ALA A 225 -6.33 10.27 -24.51
N LYS A 226 -5.01 10.15 -24.39
CA LYS A 226 -4.36 9.43 -23.28
C LYS A 226 -4.65 10.09 -21.93
N LEU A 227 -4.62 11.42 -21.89
CA LEU A 227 -4.99 12.16 -20.68
C LEU A 227 -6.46 11.89 -20.32
N ARG A 228 -7.36 11.83 -21.28
CA ARG A 228 -8.77 11.45 -21.05
C ARG A 228 -8.90 10.07 -20.43
N LEU A 229 -8.14 9.07 -20.91
CA LEU A 229 -8.15 7.73 -20.34
C LEU A 229 -7.73 7.74 -18.86
N VAL A 230 -6.73 8.54 -18.50
CA VAL A 230 -6.29 8.68 -17.11
C VAL A 230 -7.40 9.32 -16.26
N PHE A 231 -8.04 10.39 -16.73
CA PHE A 231 -9.13 11.03 -16.00
C PHE A 231 -10.37 10.14 -15.90
N ASP A 232 -10.71 9.38 -16.93
CA ASP A 232 -11.80 8.39 -16.88
C ASP A 232 -11.54 7.32 -15.81
N GLU A 233 -10.27 6.94 -15.57
CA GLU A 233 -9.90 6.03 -14.48
C GLU A 233 -10.13 6.68 -13.11
N THR A 234 -9.90 7.99 -12.95
CA THR A 234 -10.19 8.69 -11.67
C THR A 234 -11.68 8.68 -11.33
N LEU A 235 -12.54 8.62 -12.34
CA LEU A 235 -14.00 8.55 -12.18
C LEU A 235 -14.49 7.13 -11.86
N LYS A 236 -13.71 6.10 -12.22
CA LYS A 236 -14.05 4.68 -11.99
C LYS A 236 -13.47 4.16 -10.69
N ARG A 237 -12.27 4.56 -10.34
CA ARG A 237 -11.55 4.04 -9.18
C ARG A 237 -11.11 5.16 -8.25
N ARG A 238 -11.53 5.06 -7.00
CA ARG A 238 -11.05 5.96 -5.96
C ARG A 238 -9.60 5.70 -5.65
N GLY A 239 -8.78 6.76 -5.65
CA GLY A 239 -7.36 6.71 -5.37
C GLY A 239 -6.73 8.08 -5.26
N VAL A 240 -5.43 8.09 -5.02
CA VAL A 240 -4.58 9.27 -5.11
C VAL A 240 -3.85 9.18 -6.44
N TYR A 241 -4.05 10.16 -7.31
CA TYR A 241 -3.47 10.23 -8.65
C TYR A 241 -2.40 11.31 -8.67
N LEU A 242 -1.14 10.91 -8.81
CA LEU A 242 0.01 11.81 -8.79
C LEU A 242 0.51 12.07 -10.21
N PHE A 243 0.44 13.30 -10.65
CA PHE A 243 1.11 13.83 -11.83
C PHE A 243 2.45 14.43 -11.39
N ASP A 244 3.50 13.60 -11.38
CA ASP A 244 4.84 14.05 -10.99
C ASP A 244 5.52 14.74 -12.17
N GLU A 245 6.47 15.66 -11.89
CA GLU A 245 7.12 16.49 -12.91
C GLU A 245 6.12 17.24 -13.83
N PHE A 246 5.07 17.78 -13.20
CA PHE A 246 3.95 18.44 -13.91
C PHE A 246 4.39 19.59 -14.81
N ASP A 247 5.55 20.17 -14.59
CA ASP A 247 6.20 21.14 -15.46
C ASP A 247 6.49 20.61 -16.86
N ALA A 248 6.55 19.29 -17.06
CA ALA A 248 6.65 18.69 -18.39
C ALA A 248 5.44 19.01 -19.29
N ILE A 249 4.25 19.22 -18.70
CA ILE A 249 3.03 19.63 -19.38
C ILE A 249 2.97 21.16 -19.55
N GLY A 250 3.56 21.93 -18.62
CA GLY A 250 3.52 23.41 -18.62
C GLY A 250 4.73 24.10 -19.24
N GLY A 251 5.80 23.35 -19.58
CA GLY A 251 7.07 23.91 -20.00
C GLY A 251 7.09 24.49 -21.40
N GLN A 252 7.65 25.69 -21.55
CA GLN A 252 7.92 26.32 -22.85
C GLN A 252 9.05 25.56 -23.57
N ARG A 253 8.70 24.76 -24.58
CA ARG A 253 9.69 24.26 -25.54
C ARG A 253 9.73 25.22 -26.73
N SER A 254 10.94 25.47 -27.26
CA SER A 254 11.31 26.57 -28.13
C SER A 254 10.73 26.52 -29.57
N ALA A 255 9.93 25.53 -29.96
CA ALA A 255 9.31 25.46 -31.28
C ALA A 255 7.87 25.95 -31.23
N ALA A 256 7.50 26.85 -32.11
CA ALA A 256 6.17 27.53 -32.14
C ALA A 256 4.99 26.54 -32.25
N ASN A 257 5.19 25.39 -32.89
CA ASN A 257 4.16 24.34 -33.03
C ASN A 257 3.94 23.56 -31.73
N ASP A 258 5.01 23.31 -30.97
CA ASP A 258 4.94 22.60 -29.69
C ASP A 258 4.21 23.41 -28.61
N VAL A 259 4.30 24.75 -28.66
CA VAL A 259 3.63 25.65 -27.71
C VAL A 259 2.10 25.60 -27.88
N ALA A 260 1.60 25.53 -29.10
CA ALA A 260 0.16 25.44 -29.34
C ALA A 260 -0.43 24.10 -28.91
N GLU A 261 0.28 23.01 -29.11
CA GLU A 261 -0.14 21.68 -28.68
C GLU A 261 -0.12 21.56 -27.15
N MET A 262 0.94 22.03 -26.52
CA MET A 262 1.06 22.01 -25.07
C MET A 262 -0.03 22.83 -24.36
N ARG A 263 -0.42 23.99 -24.95
CA ARG A 263 -1.57 24.76 -24.46
C ARG A 263 -2.90 24.00 -24.59
N ARG A 264 -3.08 23.21 -25.66
CA ARG A 264 -4.29 22.37 -25.84
C ARG A 264 -4.32 21.26 -24.79
N VAL A 265 -3.20 20.57 -24.54
CA VAL A 265 -3.08 19.55 -23.51
C VAL A 265 -3.37 20.14 -22.14
N LEU A 266 -2.79 21.30 -21.83
CA LEU A 266 -3.04 22.01 -20.58
C LEU A 266 -4.52 22.41 -20.44
N ASN A 267 -5.15 22.93 -21.49
CA ASN A 267 -6.57 23.26 -21.46
C ASN A 267 -7.46 22.01 -21.26
N SER A 268 -7.12 20.89 -21.91
CA SER A 268 -7.81 19.61 -21.69
C SER A 268 -7.66 19.13 -20.26
N PHE A 269 -6.45 19.23 -19.70
CA PHE A 269 -6.18 18.90 -18.30
C PHE A 269 -7.05 19.74 -17.34
N LEU A 270 -7.09 21.06 -17.56
CA LEU A 270 -7.91 21.99 -16.77
C LEU A 270 -9.40 21.64 -16.86
N GLN A 271 -9.89 21.34 -18.06
CA GLN A 271 -11.27 20.93 -18.28
C GLN A 271 -11.60 19.64 -17.52
N PHE A 272 -10.74 18.63 -17.59
CA PHE A 272 -10.95 17.35 -16.91
C PHE A 272 -10.89 17.47 -15.39
N MET A 273 -10.04 18.36 -14.85
CA MET A 273 -10.01 18.66 -13.42
C MET A 273 -11.34 19.22 -12.90
N GLU A 274 -12.07 19.98 -13.72
CA GLU A 274 -13.36 20.57 -13.35
C GLU A 274 -14.53 19.59 -13.43
N GLU A 275 -14.37 18.47 -14.10
CA GLU A 275 -15.43 17.45 -14.20
C GLU A 275 -15.84 16.93 -12.81
N PRO A 276 -17.15 16.79 -12.58
CA PRO A 276 -17.64 16.24 -11.33
C PRO A 276 -17.05 14.84 -11.09
N ASN A 277 -16.43 14.63 -9.93
CA ASN A 277 -15.84 13.35 -9.57
C ASN A 277 -16.62 12.73 -8.41
N ALA A 278 -17.39 11.68 -8.70
CA ALA A 278 -18.20 10.98 -7.72
C ALA A 278 -17.38 10.04 -6.81
N THR A 279 -16.15 9.68 -7.22
CA THR A 279 -15.29 8.76 -6.45
C THR A 279 -14.54 9.43 -5.31
N ASP A 280 -14.46 10.78 -5.28
CA ASP A 280 -13.59 11.56 -4.38
C ASP A 280 -12.11 11.17 -4.48
N SER A 281 -11.66 10.85 -5.68
CA SER A 281 -10.25 10.67 -5.96
C SER A 281 -9.49 11.98 -5.75
N VAL A 282 -8.29 11.89 -5.17
CA VAL A 282 -7.41 13.06 -4.96
C VAL A 282 -6.45 13.17 -6.14
N LEU A 283 -6.42 14.33 -6.78
CA LEU A 283 -5.51 14.65 -7.87
C LEU A 283 -4.36 15.50 -7.31
N LEU A 284 -3.14 15.01 -7.46
CA LEU A 284 -1.93 15.69 -7.02
C LEU A 284 -1.07 16.05 -8.22
N GLY A 285 -0.78 17.33 -8.40
CA GLY A 285 0.30 17.78 -9.28
C GLY A 285 1.56 18.03 -8.45
N ALA A 286 2.74 17.63 -8.93
CA ALA A 286 4.01 17.97 -8.30
C ALA A 286 4.94 18.62 -9.33
N THR A 287 5.50 19.78 -9.00
CA THR A 287 6.41 20.53 -9.89
C THR A 287 7.61 21.06 -9.15
N ASN A 288 8.73 21.13 -9.86
CA ASN A 288 9.95 21.80 -9.42
C ASN A 288 10.01 23.26 -9.92
N HIS A 289 9.18 23.60 -10.92
CA HIS A 289 9.22 24.85 -11.68
C HIS A 289 7.86 25.56 -11.67
N PRO A 290 7.41 26.09 -10.52
CA PRO A 290 6.10 26.76 -10.44
C PRO A 290 6.02 28.01 -11.30
N GLU A 291 7.14 28.63 -11.65
CA GLU A 291 7.23 29.81 -12.53
C GLU A 291 6.80 29.55 -13.97
N ILE A 292 6.83 28.29 -14.40
CA ILE A 292 6.41 27.88 -15.75
C ILE A 292 4.88 27.73 -15.83
N LEU A 293 4.22 27.52 -14.70
CA LEU A 293 2.78 27.28 -14.64
C LEU A 293 1.99 28.57 -14.79
N ASP A 294 1.00 28.55 -15.67
CA ASP A 294 0.09 29.68 -15.87
C ASP A 294 -0.74 29.94 -14.61
N ARG A 295 -1.03 31.21 -14.34
CA ARG A 295 -1.91 31.66 -13.24
C ARG A 295 -3.32 31.05 -13.36
N ALA A 296 -3.80 30.78 -14.56
CA ALA A 296 -5.08 30.13 -14.80
C ALA A 296 -5.10 28.70 -14.21
N LEU A 297 -3.99 27.97 -14.35
CA LEU A 297 -3.81 26.65 -13.79
C LEU A 297 -3.83 26.68 -12.25
N LEU A 298 -3.10 27.62 -11.65
CA LEU A 298 -3.02 27.73 -10.19
C LEU A 298 -4.37 27.95 -9.53
N ARG A 299 -5.31 28.63 -10.23
CA ARG A 299 -6.68 28.89 -9.72
C ARG A 299 -7.58 27.65 -9.72
N ARG A 300 -7.18 26.58 -10.39
CA ARG A 300 -7.94 25.32 -10.49
C ARG A 300 -7.58 24.32 -9.39
N PHE A 301 -6.48 24.56 -8.72
CA PHE A 301 -6.12 23.75 -7.54
C PHE A 301 -6.83 24.32 -6.31
N ASP A 302 -7.47 23.43 -5.56
CA ASP A 302 -8.11 23.74 -4.28
C ASP A 302 -7.09 24.15 -3.23
N LEU A 303 -5.87 23.58 -3.32
CA LEU A 303 -4.81 23.77 -2.35
C LEU A 303 -3.44 23.75 -3.04
N VAL A 304 -2.61 24.74 -2.72
CA VAL A 304 -1.21 24.80 -3.13
C VAL A 304 -0.32 24.63 -1.92
N LEU A 305 0.53 23.59 -1.95
CA LEU A 305 1.43 23.23 -0.86
C LEU A 305 2.88 23.47 -1.27
N GLN A 306 3.55 24.36 -0.57
CA GLN A 306 4.93 24.72 -0.85
C GLN A 306 5.89 23.94 0.04
N PHE A 307 6.84 23.27 -0.60
CA PHE A 307 7.93 22.55 0.04
C PHE A 307 9.18 23.43 0.05
N TYR A 308 9.82 23.49 1.18
CA TYR A 308 11.03 24.30 1.38
C TYR A 308 12.25 23.40 1.61
N PRO A 309 13.47 23.95 1.41
CA PRO A 309 14.68 23.28 1.90
C PRO A 309 14.56 22.98 3.41
N PRO A 310 15.20 21.91 3.90
CA PRO A 310 15.04 21.50 5.29
C PRO A 310 15.66 22.49 6.27
N SER A 311 14.94 22.78 7.35
CA SER A 311 15.43 23.56 8.50
C SER A 311 16.43 22.73 9.33
N GLU A 312 17.16 23.37 10.23
CA GLU A 312 18.09 22.67 11.13
C GLU A 312 17.45 21.56 11.95
N ALA A 313 16.22 21.79 12.44
CA ALA A 313 15.46 20.75 13.15
C ALA A 313 15.12 19.58 12.24
N GLN A 314 14.70 19.86 11.02
CA GLN A 314 14.39 18.82 10.02
C GLN A 314 15.63 18.05 9.57
N ILE A 315 16.79 18.71 9.40
CA ILE A 315 18.08 18.07 9.12
C ILE A 315 18.40 17.06 10.22
N ARG A 316 18.25 17.47 11.47
CA ARG A 316 18.48 16.57 12.62
C ARG A 316 17.55 15.36 12.60
N ASP A 317 16.27 15.57 12.34
CA ASP A 317 15.27 14.51 12.27
C ASP A 317 15.54 13.55 11.11
N LEU A 318 15.83 14.07 9.91
CA LEU A 318 16.18 13.29 8.73
C LEU A 318 17.36 12.38 9.01
N ILE A 319 18.45 12.93 9.54
CA ILE A 319 19.65 12.16 9.85
C ILE A 319 19.35 11.14 10.94
N SER A 320 18.73 11.54 12.06
CA SER A 320 18.46 10.66 13.19
C SER A 320 17.57 9.47 12.82
N LYS A 321 16.58 9.67 11.94
CA LYS A 321 15.72 8.59 11.44
C LYS A 321 16.47 7.60 10.58
N ASN A 322 17.40 8.09 9.73
CA ASN A 322 18.09 7.28 8.72
C ASN A 322 19.43 6.69 9.22
N LEU A 323 19.91 7.06 10.40
CA LEU A 323 21.08 6.41 11.01
C LEU A 323 20.77 5.08 11.67
N ARG A 324 19.51 4.74 11.89
CA ARG A 324 19.12 3.43 12.43
C ARG A 324 19.39 2.32 11.42
N PRO A 325 19.80 1.10 11.85
CA PRO A 325 19.76 0.57 13.23
C PRO A 325 21.01 0.86 14.09
N LEU A 326 22.04 1.56 13.57
CA LEU A 326 23.28 1.79 14.31
C LEU A 326 23.11 2.76 15.48
N LYS A 327 23.98 2.64 16.47
CA LYS A 327 24.03 3.54 17.63
C LYS A 327 24.86 4.78 17.30
N PHE A 328 24.38 5.96 17.70
CA PHE A 328 25.09 7.23 17.50
C PHE A 328 25.09 8.06 18.82
N PRO A 329 25.87 7.63 19.85
CA PRO A 329 25.72 8.16 21.22
C PRO A 329 26.06 9.66 21.35
N ARG A 330 26.99 10.17 20.53
CA ARG A 330 27.38 11.60 20.56
C ARG A 330 27.77 12.05 19.15
N LEU A 331 26.85 12.75 18.49
CA LEU A 331 27.14 13.42 17.21
C LEU A 331 27.35 14.90 17.40
N GLY A 332 28.32 15.44 16.68
CA GLY A 332 28.60 16.89 16.61
C GLY A 332 27.60 17.60 15.73
N TRP A 333 26.35 17.74 16.21
CA TRP A 333 25.23 18.25 15.45
C TRP A 333 25.49 19.58 14.75
N LYS A 334 26.20 20.52 15.43
CA LYS A 334 26.53 21.84 14.84
C LYS A 334 27.29 21.67 13.51
N LYS A 335 28.33 20.83 13.49
CA LYS A 335 29.11 20.57 12.29
C LYS A 335 28.32 19.84 11.20
N ILE A 336 27.46 18.89 11.63
CA ILE A 336 26.60 18.11 10.72
C ILE A 336 25.58 19.02 10.04
N ILE A 337 24.91 19.90 10.79
CA ILE A 337 23.92 20.83 10.26
C ILE A 337 24.58 21.82 9.30
N GLU A 338 25.76 22.33 9.64
CA GLU A 338 26.55 23.22 8.77
C GLU A 338 26.94 22.53 7.45
N ALA A 339 27.38 21.27 7.51
CA ALA A 339 27.71 20.48 6.33
C ALA A 339 26.47 20.13 5.47
N ALA A 340 25.32 19.95 6.10
CA ALA A 340 24.05 19.65 5.43
C ALA A 340 23.34 20.89 4.87
N HIS A 341 23.78 22.09 5.26
CA HIS A 341 23.15 23.33 4.80
C HIS A 341 23.21 23.47 3.28
N GLY A 342 22.06 23.75 2.66
CA GLY A 342 21.92 23.88 1.22
C GLY A 342 21.69 22.56 0.48
N LEU A 343 21.82 21.41 1.12
CA LEU A 343 21.45 20.12 0.54
C LEU A 343 19.93 19.92 0.58
N SER A 344 19.40 19.16 -0.40
CA SER A 344 18.01 18.72 -0.39
C SER A 344 17.78 17.62 0.65
N GLN A 345 16.53 17.38 1.03
CA GLN A 345 16.18 16.29 1.95
C GLN A 345 16.68 14.92 1.42
N SER A 346 16.53 14.66 0.12
CA SER A 346 16.97 13.41 -0.49
C SER A 346 18.51 13.24 -0.46
N GLU A 347 19.27 14.31 -0.63
CA GLU A 347 20.73 14.27 -0.53
C GLU A 347 21.20 13.97 0.89
N ILE A 348 20.52 14.59 1.89
CA ILE A 348 20.82 14.36 3.30
C ILE A 348 20.49 12.91 3.71
N VAL A 349 19.34 12.38 3.28
CA VAL A 349 18.96 10.99 3.53
C VAL A 349 19.97 10.03 2.93
N ARG A 350 20.34 10.22 1.66
CA ARG A 350 21.34 9.38 0.99
C ARG A 350 22.70 9.44 1.67
N ALA A 351 23.13 10.62 2.13
CA ALA A 351 24.39 10.75 2.86
C ALA A 351 24.36 9.98 4.19
N ALA A 352 23.23 10.04 4.91
CA ALA A 352 23.04 9.29 6.15
C ALA A 352 23.04 7.77 5.91
N GLU A 353 22.33 7.30 4.89
CA GLU A 353 22.30 5.89 4.49
C GLU A 353 23.70 5.38 4.07
N ASP A 354 24.44 6.17 3.31
CA ASP A 354 25.79 5.80 2.86
C ASP A 354 26.74 5.73 4.05
N ALA A 355 26.62 6.62 5.03
CA ALA A 355 27.38 6.55 6.28
C ALA A 355 27.06 5.25 7.07
N VAL A 356 25.80 4.87 7.13
CA VAL A 356 25.37 3.60 7.77
C VAL A 356 25.92 2.39 7.02
N LYS A 357 25.82 2.37 5.69
CA LYS A 357 26.37 1.29 4.85
C LYS A 357 27.86 1.09 5.07
N CYS A 358 28.62 2.20 5.09
CA CYS A 358 30.07 2.14 5.35
C CYS A 358 30.39 1.58 6.73
N ALA A 359 29.69 2.04 7.77
CA ALA A 359 29.91 1.55 9.12
C ALA A 359 29.59 0.06 9.27
N ILE A 360 28.53 -0.43 8.60
CA ILE A 360 28.16 -1.85 8.56
C ILE A 360 29.25 -2.67 7.84
N LEU A 361 29.76 -2.18 6.72
CA LEU A 361 30.84 -2.85 5.97
C LEU A 361 32.17 -2.90 6.76
N ASP A 362 32.40 -1.89 7.61
CA ASP A 362 33.54 -1.84 8.54
C ASP A 362 33.30 -2.64 9.83
N GLU A 363 32.18 -3.41 9.92
CA GLU A 363 31.77 -4.19 11.09
C GLU A 363 31.63 -3.35 12.37
N ARG A 364 31.22 -2.08 12.25
CA ARG A 364 31.06 -1.14 13.36
C ARG A 364 29.58 -0.99 13.76
N ASP A 365 29.29 -1.11 15.04
CA ASP A 365 27.94 -0.90 15.61
C ASP A 365 27.63 0.56 15.90
N THR A 366 28.62 1.44 15.78
CA THR A 366 28.49 2.87 16.15
C THR A 366 28.95 3.78 15.04
N LEU A 367 28.23 4.89 14.88
CA LEU A 367 28.54 5.97 13.96
C LEU A 367 29.21 7.13 14.68
N LYS A 368 30.24 7.70 14.07
CA LYS A 368 30.93 8.90 14.51
C LYS A 368 30.49 10.12 13.67
N THR A 369 30.73 11.30 14.20
CA THR A 369 30.47 12.56 13.48
C THR A 369 31.15 12.60 12.12
N ASP A 370 32.40 12.16 12.06
CA ASP A 370 33.23 12.21 10.85
C ASP A 370 32.70 11.28 9.74
N ASP A 371 32.08 10.16 10.11
CA ASP A 371 31.44 9.27 9.15
C ASP A 371 30.31 10.01 8.40
N VAL A 372 29.45 10.72 9.12
CA VAL A 372 28.32 11.48 8.54
C VAL A 372 28.83 12.67 7.74
N LEU A 373 29.83 13.41 8.28
CA LEU A 373 30.41 14.58 7.62
C LEU A 373 31.05 14.23 6.29
N ARG A 374 31.76 13.11 6.20
CA ARG A 374 32.39 12.64 4.97
C ARG A 374 31.38 12.52 3.82
N TYR A 375 30.24 11.91 4.06
CA TYR A 375 29.23 11.72 3.03
C TYR A 375 28.43 12.98 2.71
N LEU A 376 28.16 13.84 3.72
CA LEU A 376 27.52 15.14 3.47
C LEU A 376 28.41 16.04 2.60
N ASN A 377 29.71 16.12 2.91
CA ASN A 377 30.66 16.89 2.12
C ASN A 377 30.79 16.34 0.69
N GLY A 378 30.87 15.02 0.52
CA GLY A 378 30.84 14.40 -0.79
C GLY A 378 29.60 14.74 -1.63
N ARG A 379 28.41 14.85 -1.01
CA ARG A 379 27.20 15.32 -1.71
C ARG A 379 27.29 16.79 -2.10
N ARG A 380 27.89 17.63 -1.26
CA ARG A 380 28.11 19.04 -1.56
C ARG A 380 29.08 19.21 -2.74
N GLU A 381 30.20 18.51 -2.73
CA GLU A 381 31.18 18.51 -3.81
C GLU A 381 30.58 18.06 -5.15
N MET A 382 29.82 16.99 -5.15
CA MET A 382 29.07 16.53 -6.32
C MET A 382 28.17 17.64 -6.88
N ARG A 383 27.38 18.28 -6.02
CA ARG A 383 26.47 19.35 -6.42
C ARG A 383 27.20 20.56 -7.02
N GLU A 384 28.31 20.97 -6.40
CA GLU A 384 29.16 22.06 -6.89
C GLU A 384 29.75 21.74 -8.25
N ALA A 385 30.27 20.52 -8.44
CA ALA A 385 30.79 20.05 -9.72
C ALA A 385 29.72 20.11 -10.83
N PHE A 386 28.52 19.64 -10.57
CA PHE A 386 27.40 19.71 -11.53
C PHE A 386 26.98 21.15 -11.84
N SER A 387 26.97 22.04 -10.85
CA SER A 387 26.60 23.45 -11.06
C SER A 387 27.65 24.25 -11.86
N GLN A 388 28.91 23.83 -11.87
CA GLN A 388 29.97 24.41 -12.69
C GLN A 388 29.94 23.92 -14.14
N THR A 389 29.48 22.68 -14.38
CA THR A 389 29.36 22.08 -15.71
C THR A 389 28.15 22.56 -16.50
N ALA A 390 27.16 23.11 -15.81
CA ALA A 390 25.90 23.60 -16.39
C ALA A 390 25.93 25.12 -16.76
N LYS A 391 27.03 25.81 -16.51
CA LYS A 391 27.33 27.18 -16.98
C LYS A 391 28.18 27.14 -18.24
#